data_1798c4272f98d50a14cadd84c4ecaa4f
#
_entry.id   1798c4272f98d50a14cadd84c4ecaa4f
#
_cell.length_a   1.000
_cell.length_b   1.000
_cell.length_c   1.000
_cell.angle_alpha   90.00
_cell.angle_beta   90.00
_cell.angle_gamma   90.00
#
_symmetry.space_group_name_H-M   'P 1'
#
loop_
_entity.id
_entity.type
_entity.pdbx_description
1 polymer ?
#
loop_
_entity_poly.entity_id
_entity_poly.type
_entity_poly.pdbx_seq_one_letter_code
_entity_poly.pdbx_strand_id
1 'polypeptide(L)'
;MRKMDLRIRNMRRFIVVAVCVVCASANLGLSSCSKSKTPAADRSPMIGLALDSLVVERWRRDVDSFTKAAHDLGAEVVLRVANQDANTQIAQVRELLNQGIDVLVIIPNDAEKLSDICREAKRKGIPVMSYDRLVHNANVDVYISFDNEKVGSLQAQALTEVVPEGNYVIINGAITDNNAYMINKGFHAVLDPLIAAGKIHLLEEIWPSDWMSDEVRTRFEALVKSGQKIDAVPCGNDMFAETVISVLSENRMVGKTKVTGQDAELAACQRIAEGSQFATIYKPIDALALKAAGFAVMMAHGEKIDYDNKIDDGRYKVPYIALEPILVTAQTLESTVIKDAFHTREDVYRNVKR
;
A
#
# COMPACT_ATOMS: atom_id res chain seq x y z
N MET A 1 91.37 19.62 -12.44
CA MET A 1 89.94 19.54 -12.76
C MET A 1 89.35 18.14 -12.98
N ARG A 2 90.13 17.06 -13.21
CA ARG A 2 89.53 15.71 -13.46
C ARG A 2 89.24 14.81 -12.28
N LYS A 3 89.63 15.18 -11.04
CA LYS A 3 89.39 14.37 -9.84
C LYS A 3 88.13 14.78 -9.07
N MET A 4 87.55 15.91 -9.37
CA MET A 4 86.30 16.41 -8.66
C MET A 4 85.02 15.87 -9.27
N ASP A 5 85.01 15.61 -10.58
CA ASP A 5 83.83 15.09 -11.29
C ASP A 5 83.50 13.60 -10.95
N LEU A 6 84.53 12.82 -10.59
CA LEU A 6 84.27 11.40 -10.25
C LEU A 6 83.62 11.19 -8.89
N ARG A 7 83.83 12.10 -7.93
CA ARG A 7 83.22 12.06 -6.62
C ARG A 7 81.76 12.46 -6.62
N ILE A 8 81.42 13.43 -7.43
CA ILE A 8 80.00 13.88 -7.54
C ILE A 8 79.14 12.83 -8.26
N ARG A 9 79.68 12.09 -9.24
CA ARG A 9 78.96 11.05 -9.98
C ARG A 9 78.71 9.79 -9.12
N ASN A 10 79.62 9.44 -8.23
CA ASN A 10 79.46 8.31 -7.31
C ASN A 10 78.49 8.65 -6.16
N MET A 11 78.49 9.90 -5.69
CA MET A 11 77.58 10.39 -4.66
C MET A 11 76.11 10.45 -5.14
N ARG A 12 75.89 10.79 -6.41
CA ARG A 12 74.53 10.73 -7.02
C ARG A 12 74.02 9.31 -7.20
N ARG A 13 74.85 8.27 -7.46
CA ARG A 13 74.46 6.90 -7.56
C ARG A 13 74.10 6.28 -6.22
N PHE A 14 74.73 6.66 -5.13
CA PHE A 14 74.37 6.20 -3.79
C PHE A 14 73.08 6.83 -3.25
N ILE A 15 72.79 8.09 -3.61
CA ILE A 15 71.52 8.74 -3.22
C ILE A 15 70.32 8.15 -3.96
N VAL A 16 70.46 7.75 -5.24
CA VAL A 16 69.40 7.15 -6.03
C VAL A 16 69.07 5.73 -5.53
N VAL A 17 70.07 4.94 -5.11
CA VAL A 17 69.86 3.60 -4.56
C VAL A 17 69.23 3.64 -3.14
N ALA A 18 69.62 4.64 -2.30
CA ALA A 18 69.04 4.82 -0.97
C ALA A 18 67.56 5.29 -1.01
N VAL A 19 67.19 6.13 -2.00
CA VAL A 19 65.79 6.58 -2.15
C VAL A 19 64.89 5.44 -2.69
N CYS A 20 65.40 4.57 -3.58
CA CYS A 20 64.62 3.43 -4.08
C CYS A 20 64.40 2.34 -3.01
N VAL A 21 65.29 2.13 -2.02
CA VAL A 21 65.12 1.17 -0.97
C VAL A 21 64.16 1.64 0.15
N VAL A 22 64.10 2.97 0.39
CA VAL A 22 63.15 3.56 1.34
C VAL A 22 61.72 3.59 0.78
N CYS A 23 61.54 3.76 -0.55
CA CYS A 23 60.21 3.67 -1.17
C CYS A 23 59.68 2.21 -1.31
N ALA A 24 60.51 1.18 -1.28
CA ALA A 24 60.06 -0.22 -1.34
C ALA A 24 59.64 -0.79 0.00
N SER A 25 60.09 -0.20 1.11
CA SER A 25 59.69 -0.62 2.51
C SER A 25 58.47 0.13 3.09
N ALA A 26 57.97 1.16 2.41
CA ALA A 26 56.77 1.92 2.86
C ALA A 26 55.45 1.37 2.30
N ASN A 27 55.45 0.35 1.43
CA ASN A 27 54.22 -0.25 0.85
C ASN A 27 53.79 -1.56 1.46
N LEU A 28 54.32 -1.95 2.64
CA LEU A 28 53.94 -3.22 3.31
C LEU A 28 53.15 -3.02 4.60
N GLY A 29 52.48 -1.89 4.76
CA GLY A 29 51.81 -1.58 6.06
C GLY A 29 50.44 -0.99 6.02
N LEU A 30 49.72 -0.92 4.87
CA LEU A 30 48.36 -0.42 4.79
C LEU A 30 47.48 -1.32 3.90
N SER A 31 47.44 -2.62 4.19
CA SER A 31 46.27 -3.42 3.88
C SER A 31 45.20 -3.07 4.93
N SER A 32 44.65 -1.85 4.82
CA SER A 32 43.36 -1.53 5.36
C SER A 32 42.38 -2.51 4.71
N CYS A 33 41.86 -3.46 5.50
CA CYS A 33 40.67 -4.20 5.16
C CYS A 33 39.51 -3.23 5.04
N SER A 34 39.45 -2.45 3.96
CA SER A 34 38.18 -2.05 3.43
C SER A 34 37.56 -3.36 2.94
N LYS A 35 36.59 -3.87 3.68
CA LYS A 35 35.61 -4.79 3.11
C LYS A 35 35.01 -4.05 1.93
N SER A 36 35.62 -4.19 0.75
CA SER A 36 34.94 -3.90 -0.50
C SER A 36 33.71 -4.80 -0.46
N LYS A 37 32.53 -4.21 -0.26
CA LYS A 37 31.30 -4.89 -0.64
C LYS A 37 31.55 -5.31 -2.08
N THR A 38 31.68 -6.62 -2.30
CA THR A 38 31.62 -7.21 -3.63
C THR A 38 30.42 -6.55 -4.30
N PRO A 39 30.54 -6.01 -5.51
CA PRO A 39 29.38 -5.47 -6.20
C PRO A 39 28.30 -6.55 -6.20
N ALA A 40 27.08 -6.18 -5.83
CA ALA A 40 25.90 -7.05 -5.79
C ALA A 40 25.45 -7.52 -7.19
N ALA A 41 26.37 -7.62 -8.14
CA ALA A 41 26.13 -7.85 -9.57
C ALA A 41 25.80 -9.31 -9.93
N ASP A 42 25.78 -10.24 -8.96
CA ASP A 42 25.68 -11.68 -9.30
C ASP A 42 24.64 -12.46 -8.48
N ARG A 43 23.83 -11.80 -7.66
CA ARG A 43 22.70 -12.45 -6.96
C ARG A 43 21.39 -11.77 -7.28
N SER A 44 20.32 -12.57 -7.33
CA SER A 44 18.94 -12.04 -7.42
C SER A 44 18.66 -11.04 -6.29
N PRO A 45 18.03 -9.89 -6.59
CA PRO A 45 17.54 -8.97 -5.56
C PRO A 45 16.61 -9.68 -4.58
N MET A 46 16.77 -9.41 -3.28
CA MET A 46 15.91 -9.96 -2.23
C MET A 46 14.97 -8.87 -1.72
N ILE A 47 13.68 -9.01 -1.96
CA ILE A 47 12.64 -8.07 -1.56
C ILE A 47 11.97 -8.59 -0.29
N GLY A 48 12.05 -7.83 0.81
CA GLY A 48 11.27 -8.12 2.02
C GLY A 48 9.86 -7.56 1.87
N LEU A 49 8.84 -8.41 1.86
CA LEU A 49 7.44 -8.03 1.82
C LEU A 49 6.81 -8.21 3.21
N ALA A 50 6.55 -7.10 3.91
CA ALA A 50 5.97 -7.08 5.25
C ALA A 50 4.50 -6.71 5.19
N LEU A 51 3.62 -7.70 5.34
CA LEU A 51 2.18 -7.57 5.23
C LEU A 51 1.52 -7.49 6.62
N ASP A 52 0.53 -6.60 6.77
CA ASP A 52 -0.34 -6.52 7.94
C ASP A 52 -1.03 -7.87 8.23
N SER A 53 -1.88 -8.32 7.34
CA SER A 53 -2.65 -9.56 7.52
C SER A 53 -3.18 -10.11 6.19
N LEU A 54 -3.79 -11.29 6.24
CA LEU A 54 -4.52 -11.93 5.11
C LEU A 54 -6.04 -11.97 5.36
N VAL A 55 -6.55 -11.16 6.29
CA VAL A 55 -7.98 -11.17 6.67
C VAL A 55 -8.84 -10.61 5.54
N VAL A 56 -8.48 -9.48 4.95
CA VAL A 56 -9.18 -8.92 3.79
C VAL A 56 -8.82 -9.73 2.55
N GLU A 57 -9.83 -10.15 1.77
CA GLU A 57 -9.70 -11.08 0.63
C GLU A 57 -8.61 -10.67 -0.36
N ARG A 58 -8.53 -9.38 -0.70
CA ARG A 58 -7.60 -8.86 -1.70
C ARG A 58 -6.13 -9.18 -1.42
N TRP A 59 -5.71 -9.21 -0.15
CA TRP A 59 -4.29 -9.35 0.21
C TRP A 59 -3.62 -10.63 -0.29
N ARG A 60 -4.38 -11.72 -0.43
CA ARG A 60 -3.86 -12.96 -1.04
C ARG A 60 -3.46 -12.71 -2.49
N ARG A 61 -4.35 -12.05 -3.25
CA ARG A 61 -4.10 -11.72 -4.65
C ARG A 61 -2.96 -10.71 -4.81
N ASP A 62 -2.90 -9.69 -3.95
CA ASP A 62 -1.79 -8.72 -3.93
C ASP A 62 -0.44 -9.44 -3.76
N VAL A 63 -0.32 -10.35 -2.77
CA VAL A 63 0.91 -11.12 -2.50
C VAL A 63 1.27 -12.03 -3.67
N ASP A 64 0.30 -12.78 -4.19
CA ASP A 64 0.53 -13.73 -5.28
C ASP A 64 0.98 -13.01 -6.55
N SER A 65 0.28 -11.94 -6.94
CA SER A 65 0.59 -11.14 -8.12
C SER A 65 1.92 -10.40 -7.98
N PHE A 66 2.21 -9.82 -6.81
CA PHE A 66 3.48 -9.16 -6.53
C PHE A 66 4.65 -10.15 -6.58
N THR A 67 4.50 -11.29 -5.88
CA THR A 67 5.54 -12.32 -5.80
C THR A 67 5.84 -12.89 -7.19
N LYS A 68 4.80 -13.21 -7.96
CA LYS A 68 4.97 -13.68 -9.33
C LYS A 68 5.69 -12.65 -10.19
N ALA A 69 5.25 -11.39 -10.16
CA ALA A 69 5.86 -10.32 -10.95
C ALA A 69 7.33 -10.07 -10.56
N ALA A 70 7.67 -10.11 -9.26
CA ALA A 70 9.04 -9.98 -8.79
C ALA A 70 9.92 -11.14 -9.28
N HIS A 71 9.43 -12.39 -9.22
CA HIS A 71 10.12 -13.57 -9.74
C HIS A 71 10.35 -13.48 -11.25
N ASP A 72 9.34 -13.07 -12.01
CA ASP A 72 9.45 -12.89 -13.47
C ASP A 72 10.52 -11.83 -13.83
N LEU A 73 10.81 -10.90 -12.92
CA LEU A 73 11.87 -9.88 -13.02
C LEU A 73 13.21 -10.33 -12.40
N GLY A 74 13.33 -11.58 -11.94
CA GLY A 74 14.55 -12.16 -11.41
C GLY A 74 14.84 -11.83 -9.94
N ALA A 75 13.86 -11.36 -9.17
CA ALA A 75 13.98 -11.08 -7.74
C ALA A 75 13.37 -12.19 -6.88
N GLU A 76 13.85 -12.33 -5.64
CA GLU A 76 13.28 -13.20 -4.61
C GLU A 76 12.44 -12.37 -3.63
N VAL A 77 11.31 -12.92 -3.18
CA VAL A 77 10.42 -12.28 -2.21
C VAL A 77 10.42 -13.06 -0.90
N VAL A 78 10.71 -12.38 0.21
CA VAL A 78 10.63 -12.92 1.57
C VAL A 78 9.42 -12.31 2.26
N LEU A 79 8.32 -13.06 2.29
CA LEU A 79 7.06 -12.63 2.91
C LEU A 79 7.09 -12.78 4.43
N ARG A 80 6.54 -11.78 5.13
CA ARG A 80 6.16 -11.84 6.56
C ARG A 80 4.74 -11.32 6.72
N VAL A 81 3.95 -11.97 7.55
CA VAL A 81 2.55 -11.61 7.82
C VAL A 81 2.38 -11.40 9.32
N ALA A 82 1.93 -10.22 9.70
CA ALA A 82 1.88 -9.78 11.10
C ALA A 82 0.59 -10.16 11.84
N ASN A 83 -0.42 -10.66 11.12
CA ASN A 83 -1.72 -11.07 11.67
C ASN A 83 -2.40 -9.98 12.52
N GLN A 84 -2.41 -8.75 12.00
CA GLN A 84 -3.04 -7.57 12.62
C GLN A 84 -2.33 -7.06 13.89
N ASP A 85 -1.05 -7.38 14.10
CA ASP A 85 -0.29 -6.87 15.23
C ASP A 85 0.92 -6.04 14.79
N ALA A 86 0.90 -4.74 15.08
CA ALA A 86 1.96 -3.80 14.70
C ALA A 86 3.32 -4.14 15.34
N ASN A 87 3.34 -4.66 16.58
CA ASN A 87 4.59 -5.01 17.25
C ASN A 87 5.23 -6.25 16.59
N THR A 88 4.40 -7.22 16.23
CA THR A 88 4.81 -8.38 15.43
C THR A 88 5.36 -7.92 14.08
N GLN A 89 4.71 -6.97 13.40
CA GLN A 89 5.20 -6.44 12.13
C GLN A 89 6.56 -5.76 12.28
N ILE A 90 6.76 -4.95 13.33
CA ILE A 90 8.05 -4.31 13.63
C ILE A 90 9.15 -5.36 13.84
N ALA A 91 8.88 -6.42 14.62
CA ALA A 91 9.83 -7.50 14.84
C ALA A 91 10.19 -8.22 13.54
N GLN A 92 9.20 -8.56 12.73
CA GLN A 92 9.37 -9.22 11.43
C GLN A 92 10.15 -8.37 10.43
N VAL A 93 9.90 -7.05 10.37
CA VAL A 93 10.70 -6.14 9.53
C VAL A 93 12.16 -6.15 10.01
N ARG A 94 12.41 -6.11 11.31
CA ARG A 94 13.79 -6.19 11.85
C ARG A 94 14.48 -7.49 11.46
N GLU A 95 13.77 -8.62 11.46
CA GLU A 95 14.29 -9.90 10.95
C GLU A 95 14.65 -9.81 9.45
N LEU A 96 13.78 -9.25 8.63
CA LEU A 96 14.04 -9.03 7.19
C LEU A 96 15.30 -8.17 6.98
N LEU A 97 15.45 -7.06 7.74
CA LEU A 97 16.63 -6.21 7.67
C LEU A 97 17.91 -6.96 8.05
N ASN A 98 17.84 -7.86 9.03
CA ASN A 98 18.98 -8.69 9.47
C ASN A 98 19.29 -9.81 8.48
N GLN A 99 18.34 -10.29 7.72
CA GLN A 99 18.54 -11.24 6.61
C GLN A 99 19.24 -10.60 5.40
N GLY A 100 19.31 -9.27 5.35
CA GLY A 100 20.01 -8.54 4.30
C GLY A 100 19.19 -8.37 3.03
N ILE A 101 17.90 -8.07 3.16
CA ILE A 101 17.05 -7.67 2.03
C ILE A 101 17.61 -6.42 1.33
N ASP A 102 17.35 -6.28 0.05
CA ASP A 102 17.78 -5.14 -0.75
C ASP A 102 16.73 -4.02 -0.77
N VAL A 103 15.45 -4.35 -0.58
CA VAL A 103 14.31 -3.43 -0.52
C VAL A 103 13.31 -3.91 0.50
N LEU A 104 12.73 -2.98 1.25
CA LEU A 104 11.57 -3.23 2.10
C LEU A 104 10.30 -2.74 1.39
N VAL A 105 9.35 -3.63 1.14
CA VAL A 105 7.98 -3.31 0.73
C VAL A 105 7.07 -3.58 1.92
N ILE A 106 6.32 -2.58 2.35
CA ILE A 106 5.51 -2.66 3.57
C ILE A 106 4.06 -2.25 3.32
N ILE A 107 3.12 -3.10 3.76
CA ILE A 107 1.71 -2.77 3.95
C ILE A 107 1.52 -2.62 5.46
N PRO A 108 1.51 -1.38 5.99
CA PRO A 108 1.50 -1.19 7.45
C PRO A 108 0.17 -1.58 8.07
N ASN A 109 0.22 -2.21 9.25
CA ASN A 109 -0.93 -2.39 10.13
C ASN A 109 -1.36 -1.06 10.76
N ASP A 110 -0.37 -0.25 11.15
CA ASP A 110 -0.57 1.04 11.81
C ASP A 110 0.38 2.06 11.18
N ALA A 111 -0.18 3.09 10.57
CA ALA A 111 0.57 4.08 9.81
C ALA A 111 1.62 4.82 10.66
N GLU A 112 1.36 5.04 11.95
CA GLU A 112 2.25 5.77 12.85
C GLU A 112 3.31 4.87 13.49
N LYS A 113 2.91 3.70 14.01
CA LYS A 113 3.79 2.80 14.76
C LYS A 113 4.94 2.24 13.93
N LEU A 114 4.73 2.08 12.61
CA LEU A 114 5.75 1.54 11.70
C LEU A 114 6.80 2.57 11.25
N SER A 115 6.65 3.85 11.62
CA SER A 115 7.55 4.94 11.24
C SER A 115 9.01 4.68 11.60
N ASP A 116 9.26 4.27 12.83
CA ASP A 116 10.64 4.11 13.35
C ASP A 116 11.38 2.97 12.67
N ILE A 117 10.71 1.86 12.40
CA ILE A 117 11.35 0.70 11.75
C ILE A 117 11.62 0.98 10.26
N CYS A 118 10.76 1.76 9.59
CA CYS A 118 11.02 2.21 8.22
C CYS A 118 12.21 3.17 8.17
N ARG A 119 12.32 4.10 9.13
CA ARG A 119 13.50 4.95 9.25
C ARG A 119 14.77 4.16 9.60
N GLU A 120 14.66 3.06 10.37
CA GLU A 120 15.78 2.13 10.62
C GLU A 120 16.26 1.47 9.32
N ALA A 121 15.35 0.98 8.47
CA ALA A 121 15.68 0.43 7.16
C ALA A 121 16.46 1.43 6.31
N LYS A 122 15.96 2.67 6.20
CA LYS A 122 16.63 3.74 5.44
C LYS A 122 18.02 4.10 5.99
N ARG A 123 18.20 4.14 7.32
CA ARG A 123 19.55 4.36 7.92
C ARG A 123 20.54 3.23 7.60
N LYS A 124 20.06 2.02 7.35
CA LYS A 124 20.88 0.88 6.89
C LYS A 124 21.12 0.92 5.38
N GLY A 125 20.58 1.92 4.67
CA GLY A 125 20.71 2.06 3.21
C GLY A 125 19.75 1.13 2.44
N ILE A 126 18.71 0.60 3.09
CA ILE A 126 17.68 -0.24 2.47
C ILE A 126 16.51 0.70 2.10
N PRO A 127 16.20 0.86 0.82
CA PRO A 127 15.07 1.67 0.38
C PRO A 127 13.75 1.06 0.82
N VAL A 128 12.74 1.93 1.03
CA VAL A 128 11.43 1.55 1.57
C VAL A 128 10.32 1.98 0.62
N MET A 129 9.46 1.05 0.25
CA MET A 129 8.22 1.29 -0.47
C MET A 129 7.03 1.07 0.48
N SER A 130 6.18 2.07 0.65
CA SER A 130 4.82 1.86 1.17
C SER A 130 3.94 1.35 0.04
N TYR A 131 3.35 0.18 0.21
CA TYR A 131 2.46 -0.45 -0.75
C TYR A 131 1.02 -0.39 -0.24
N ASP A 132 0.13 0.14 -1.05
CA ASP A 132 -1.29 0.37 -0.78
C ASP A 132 -1.56 1.33 0.41
N ARG A 133 -1.00 1.09 1.58
CA ARG A 133 -1.13 1.93 2.78
C ARG A 133 0.14 2.73 3.06
N LEU A 134 -0.01 4.00 3.45
CA LEU A 134 1.12 4.89 3.73
C LEU A 134 1.61 4.72 5.17
N VAL A 135 2.93 4.61 5.35
CA VAL A 135 3.58 4.80 6.67
C VAL A 135 3.84 6.27 6.88
N HIS A 136 3.31 6.85 7.96
CA HIS A 136 3.50 8.24 8.31
C HIS A 136 4.90 8.52 8.87
N ASN A 137 5.37 9.76 8.73
CA ASN A 137 6.63 10.26 9.31
C ASN A 137 7.88 9.43 8.96
N ALA A 138 7.83 8.61 7.92
CA ALA A 138 8.87 7.64 7.59
C ALA A 138 9.80 8.08 6.45
N ASN A 139 9.41 9.07 5.64
CA ASN A 139 10.14 9.48 4.44
C ASN A 139 10.44 8.30 3.53
N VAL A 140 9.43 7.49 3.24
CA VAL A 140 9.57 6.34 2.33
C VAL A 140 10.05 6.81 0.94
N ASP A 141 10.73 5.94 0.21
CA ASP A 141 11.29 6.29 -1.10
C ASP A 141 10.21 6.37 -2.18
N VAL A 142 9.13 5.60 -2.01
CA VAL A 142 7.91 5.69 -2.81
C VAL A 142 6.71 5.15 -2.03
N TYR A 143 5.57 5.79 -2.23
CA TYR A 143 4.25 5.26 -1.88
C TYR A 143 3.49 4.98 -3.17
N ILE A 144 3.01 3.74 -3.31
CA ILE A 144 2.19 3.30 -4.44
C ILE A 144 0.85 2.77 -3.95
N SER A 145 -0.24 3.30 -4.47
CA SER A 145 -1.60 2.94 -4.07
C SER A 145 -2.60 3.27 -5.19
N PHE A 146 -3.87 3.20 -4.88
CA PHE A 146 -4.93 3.80 -5.68
C PHE A 146 -5.22 5.22 -5.22
N ASP A 147 -5.91 6.02 -6.05
CA ASP A 147 -6.43 7.32 -5.64
C ASP A 147 -7.60 7.11 -4.65
N ASN A 148 -7.28 7.08 -3.37
CA ASN A 148 -8.25 6.80 -2.32
C ASN A 148 -9.24 7.94 -2.08
N GLU A 149 -8.88 9.20 -2.36
CA GLU A 149 -9.85 10.30 -2.36
C GLU A 149 -10.89 10.09 -3.48
N LYS A 150 -10.45 9.64 -4.64
CA LYS A 150 -11.35 9.30 -5.75
C LYS A 150 -12.22 8.08 -5.45
N VAL A 151 -11.70 7.08 -4.72
CA VAL A 151 -12.51 5.95 -4.22
C VAL A 151 -13.72 6.45 -3.44
N GLY A 152 -13.50 7.33 -2.47
CA GLY A 152 -14.59 7.92 -1.68
C GLY A 152 -15.55 8.77 -2.53
N SER A 153 -15.00 9.62 -3.38
CA SER A 153 -15.82 10.49 -4.26
C SER A 153 -16.70 9.68 -5.20
N LEU A 154 -16.20 8.62 -5.83
CA LEU A 154 -16.98 7.77 -6.73
C LEU A 154 -18.13 7.04 -6.00
N GLN A 155 -17.90 6.54 -4.78
CA GLN A 155 -18.96 5.93 -3.97
C GLN A 155 -20.06 6.95 -3.63
N ALA A 156 -19.66 8.13 -3.14
CA ALA A 156 -20.60 9.17 -2.76
C ALA A 156 -21.38 9.72 -3.99
N GLN A 157 -20.74 9.91 -5.13
CA GLN A 157 -21.39 10.30 -6.38
C GLN A 157 -22.43 9.26 -6.81
N ALA A 158 -22.05 7.98 -6.84
CA ALA A 158 -22.96 6.90 -7.21
C ALA A 158 -24.20 6.85 -6.28
N LEU A 159 -24.02 7.10 -4.98
CA LEU A 159 -25.14 7.17 -4.05
C LEU A 159 -26.01 8.40 -4.26
N THR A 160 -25.41 9.58 -4.43
CA THR A 160 -26.17 10.84 -4.59
C THR A 160 -26.94 10.92 -5.90
N GLU A 161 -26.52 10.17 -6.94
CA GLU A 161 -27.30 10.03 -8.19
C GLU A 161 -28.65 9.32 -7.96
N VAL A 162 -28.72 8.36 -7.02
CA VAL A 162 -29.94 7.56 -6.76
C VAL A 162 -30.65 7.92 -5.48
N VAL A 163 -29.96 8.58 -4.55
CA VAL A 163 -30.48 9.09 -3.26
C VAL A 163 -30.01 10.54 -3.09
N PRO A 164 -30.50 11.50 -3.91
CA PRO A 164 -30.03 12.89 -3.87
C PRO A 164 -30.43 13.64 -2.59
N GLU A 165 -31.40 13.11 -1.85
CA GLU A 165 -31.91 13.65 -0.57
C GLU A 165 -32.24 12.49 0.37
N GLY A 166 -31.88 12.61 1.65
CA GLY A 166 -32.17 11.59 2.64
C GLY A 166 -31.13 11.48 3.76
N ASN A 167 -31.24 10.42 4.54
CA ASN A 167 -30.41 10.16 5.70
C ASN A 167 -29.27 9.22 5.33
N TYR A 168 -28.06 9.66 5.60
CA TYR A 168 -26.82 8.94 5.31
C TYR A 168 -26.12 8.51 6.60
N VAL A 169 -25.46 7.37 6.55
CA VAL A 169 -24.52 6.90 7.58
C VAL A 169 -23.23 6.54 6.88
N ILE A 170 -22.11 7.10 7.30
CA ILE A 170 -20.80 6.77 6.76
C ILE A 170 -20.16 5.69 7.63
N ILE A 171 -19.74 4.58 7.03
CA ILE A 171 -18.89 3.57 7.66
C ILE A 171 -17.47 3.76 7.13
N ASN A 172 -16.62 4.37 7.92
CA ASN A 172 -15.22 4.59 7.54
C ASN A 172 -14.37 3.31 7.68
N GLY A 173 -13.11 3.35 7.22
CA GLY A 173 -12.12 2.32 7.50
C GLY A 173 -11.47 2.48 8.88
N ALA A 174 -10.47 1.63 9.16
CA ALA A 174 -9.73 1.64 10.42
C ALA A 174 -9.03 2.98 10.68
N ILE A 175 -9.12 3.47 11.92
CA ILE A 175 -8.48 4.74 12.34
C ILE A 175 -6.95 4.71 12.24
N THR A 176 -6.33 3.54 12.13
CA THR A 176 -4.87 3.35 12.01
C THR A 176 -4.38 3.37 10.55
N ASP A 177 -5.32 3.46 9.58
CA ASP A 177 -5.02 3.39 8.15
C ASP A 177 -5.23 4.75 7.48
N ASN A 178 -4.17 5.30 6.91
CA ASN A 178 -4.22 6.57 6.15
C ASN A 178 -5.27 6.55 5.02
N ASN A 179 -5.48 5.41 4.38
CA ASN A 179 -6.46 5.30 3.29
C ASN A 179 -7.89 5.59 3.76
N ALA A 180 -8.24 5.21 5.00
CA ALA A 180 -9.56 5.50 5.58
C ALA A 180 -9.84 7.01 5.60
N TYR A 181 -8.86 7.82 5.97
CA TYR A 181 -8.98 9.29 5.98
C TYR A 181 -9.08 9.87 4.57
N MET A 182 -8.33 9.32 3.61
CA MET A 182 -8.40 9.75 2.20
C MET A 182 -9.77 9.44 1.59
N ILE A 183 -10.31 8.25 1.85
CA ILE A 183 -11.66 7.84 1.40
C ILE A 183 -12.72 8.73 2.04
N ASN A 184 -12.64 8.97 3.33
CA ASN A 184 -13.55 9.86 4.05
C ASN A 184 -13.52 11.27 3.45
N LYS A 185 -12.33 11.82 3.17
CA LYS A 185 -12.20 13.11 2.48
C LYS A 185 -12.91 13.11 1.12
N GLY A 186 -12.83 12.00 0.39
CA GLY A 186 -13.56 11.81 -0.86
C GLY A 186 -15.08 11.78 -0.67
N PHE A 187 -15.58 11.13 0.39
CA PHE A 187 -17.00 11.18 0.74
C PHE A 187 -17.46 12.61 1.01
N HIS A 188 -16.76 13.32 1.88
CA HIS A 188 -17.10 14.69 2.27
C HIS A 188 -17.01 15.69 1.12
N ALA A 189 -16.06 15.52 0.21
CA ALA A 189 -15.98 16.37 -0.99
C ALA A 189 -17.27 16.38 -1.83
N VAL A 190 -18.03 15.28 -1.80
CA VAL A 190 -19.31 15.17 -2.52
C VAL A 190 -20.51 15.46 -1.60
N LEU A 191 -20.48 14.99 -0.35
CA LEU A 191 -21.63 15.05 0.55
C LEU A 191 -21.78 16.42 1.23
N ASP A 192 -20.70 17.10 1.61
CA ASP A 192 -20.76 18.35 2.38
C ASP A 192 -21.58 19.46 1.71
N PRO A 193 -21.48 19.70 0.39
CA PRO A 193 -22.34 20.68 -0.27
C PRO A 193 -23.83 20.33 -0.16
N LEU A 194 -24.20 19.05 -0.18
CA LEU A 194 -25.57 18.58 -0.06
C LEU A 194 -26.06 18.61 1.38
N ILE A 195 -25.18 18.33 2.33
CA ILE A 195 -25.46 18.49 3.77
C ILE A 195 -25.70 19.97 4.11
N ALA A 196 -24.83 20.85 3.62
CA ALA A 196 -24.99 22.31 3.82
C ALA A 196 -26.27 22.86 3.18
N ALA A 197 -26.72 22.25 2.07
CA ALA A 197 -27.99 22.59 1.44
C ALA A 197 -29.23 21.98 2.12
N GLY A 198 -29.06 21.18 3.20
CA GLY A 198 -30.14 20.49 3.91
C GLY A 198 -30.79 19.34 3.14
N LYS A 199 -30.16 18.87 2.06
CA LYS A 199 -30.64 17.75 1.25
C LYS A 199 -30.26 16.40 1.87
N ILE A 200 -29.06 16.29 2.40
CA ILE A 200 -28.55 15.10 3.08
C ILE A 200 -28.45 15.40 4.58
N HIS A 201 -28.93 14.46 5.38
CA HIS A 201 -28.74 14.45 6.81
C HIS A 201 -27.76 13.32 7.17
N LEU A 202 -26.54 13.69 7.54
CA LEU A 202 -25.56 12.73 8.05
C LEU A 202 -25.93 12.37 9.48
N LEU A 203 -26.43 11.13 9.68
CA LEU A 203 -26.87 10.66 11.01
C LEU A 203 -25.68 10.29 11.88
N GLU A 204 -24.70 9.60 11.32
CA GLU A 204 -23.51 9.17 12.06
C GLU A 204 -22.36 8.87 11.09
N GLU A 205 -21.13 9.06 11.59
CA GLU A 205 -19.91 8.52 11.02
C GLU A 205 -19.33 7.49 11.99
N ILE A 206 -19.18 6.25 11.52
CA ILE A 206 -18.59 5.16 12.27
C ILE A 206 -17.13 5.00 11.86
N TRP A 207 -16.22 5.14 12.82
CA TRP A 207 -14.79 4.92 12.67
C TRP A 207 -14.40 3.72 13.53
N PRO A 208 -14.23 2.52 12.94
CA PRO A 208 -13.78 1.35 13.67
C PRO A 208 -12.29 1.47 14.03
N SER A 209 -11.92 0.79 15.12
CA SER A 209 -10.53 0.75 15.60
C SER A 209 -9.60 -0.01 14.67
N ASP A 210 -10.14 -0.97 13.93
CA ASP A 210 -9.44 -1.82 12.97
C ASP A 210 -10.35 -2.24 11.81
N TRP A 211 -9.80 -3.08 10.89
CA TRP A 211 -10.57 -3.64 9.78
C TRP A 211 -11.33 -4.92 10.19
N MET A 212 -12.07 -4.85 11.32
CA MET A 212 -12.92 -5.94 11.84
C MET A 212 -14.38 -5.51 11.93
N SER A 213 -15.28 -6.41 11.58
CA SER A 213 -16.71 -6.09 11.41
C SER A 213 -17.50 -5.92 12.72
N ASP A 214 -17.00 -6.39 13.85
CA ASP A 214 -17.79 -6.49 15.09
C ASP A 214 -18.22 -5.11 15.62
N GLU A 215 -17.33 -4.12 15.59
CA GLU A 215 -17.63 -2.75 16.01
C GLU A 215 -18.64 -2.09 15.06
N VAL A 216 -18.44 -2.25 13.75
CA VAL A 216 -19.36 -1.75 12.72
C VAL A 216 -20.74 -2.36 12.91
N ARG A 217 -20.84 -3.68 13.11
CA ARG A 217 -22.09 -4.38 13.35
C ARG A 217 -22.82 -3.81 14.57
N THR A 218 -22.11 -3.74 15.69
CA THR A 218 -22.69 -3.28 16.97
C THR A 218 -23.28 -1.87 16.86
N ARG A 219 -22.51 -0.94 16.25
CA ARG A 219 -22.94 0.46 16.11
C ARG A 219 -24.07 0.61 15.10
N PHE A 220 -23.99 -0.07 13.96
CA PHE A 220 -25.01 0.01 12.92
C PHE A 220 -26.33 -0.64 13.35
N GLU A 221 -26.29 -1.76 14.10
CA GLU A 221 -27.47 -2.34 14.73
C GLU A 221 -28.17 -1.37 15.71
N ALA A 222 -27.41 -0.63 16.49
CA ALA A 222 -27.98 0.37 17.41
C ALA A 222 -28.73 1.47 16.64
N LEU A 223 -28.17 1.94 15.52
CA LEU A 223 -28.82 2.90 14.62
C LEU A 223 -30.12 2.35 14.03
N VAL A 224 -30.10 1.14 13.51
CA VAL A 224 -31.32 0.49 12.96
C VAL A 224 -32.39 0.34 14.05
N LYS A 225 -32.03 -0.08 15.27
CA LYS A 225 -32.93 -0.23 16.41
C LYS A 225 -33.49 1.12 16.90
N SER A 226 -32.86 2.24 16.65
CA SER A 226 -33.39 3.57 16.99
C SER A 226 -34.62 3.96 16.16
N GLY A 227 -34.93 3.20 15.09
CA GLY A 227 -36.04 3.45 14.19
C GLY A 227 -35.82 4.58 13.20
N GLN A 228 -34.64 5.15 13.14
CA GLN A 228 -34.33 6.16 12.14
C GLN A 228 -34.31 5.55 10.74
N LYS A 229 -34.87 6.27 9.77
CA LYS A 229 -34.77 5.87 8.36
C LYS A 229 -33.32 6.09 7.89
N ILE A 230 -32.72 5.09 7.26
CA ILE A 230 -31.40 5.15 6.65
C ILE A 230 -31.58 4.94 5.14
N ASP A 231 -31.18 5.92 4.33
CA ASP A 231 -31.40 5.88 2.89
C ASP A 231 -30.14 5.41 2.14
N ALA A 232 -28.95 5.78 2.61
CA ALA A 232 -27.68 5.40 1.98
C ALA A 232 -26.54 5.21 2.97
N VAL A 233 -25.62 4.27 2.65
CA VAL A 233 -24.47 3.92 3.48
C VAL A 233 -23.24 3.68 2.58
N PRO A 234 -22.36 4.67 2.40
CA PRO A 234 -21.03 4.43 1.86
C PRO A 234 -20.17 3.73 2.92
N CYS A 235 -19.48 2.66 2.52
CA CYS A 235 -18.66 1.83 3.41
C CYS A 235 -17.18 1.84 2.99
N GLY A 236 -16.30 1.80 3.98
CA GLY A 236 -14.86 1.77 3.81
C GLY A 236 -14.35 0.59 2.98
N ASN A 237 -15.06 -0.54 2.99
CA ASN A 237 -14.81 -1.68 2.10
C ASN A 237 -16.04 -2.58 1.95
N ASP A 238 -15.92 -3.65 1.14
CA ASP A 238 -17.00 -4.59 0.86
C ASP A 238 -17.32 -5.52 2.05
N MET A 239 -16.36 -5.80 2.91
CA MET A 239 -16.59 -6.54 4.16
C MET A 239 -17.48 -5.74 5.13
N PHE A 240 -17.29 -4.43 5.23
CA PHE A 240 -18.17 -3.57 6.02
C PHE A 240 -19.54 -3.39 5.35
N ALA A 241 -19.58 -3.30 4.01
CA ALA A 241 -20.83 -3.29 3.26
C ALA A 241 -21.63 -4.59 3.49
N GLU A 242 -20.98 -5.76 3.53
CA GLU A 242 -21.61 -7.03 3.88
C GLU A 242 -22.22 -7.00 5.29
N THR A 243 -21.47 -6.49 6.25
CA THR A 243 -21.95 -6.35 7.64
C THR A 243 -23.19 -5.47 7.72
N VAL A 244 -23.18 -4.31 7.04
CA VAL A 244 -24.33 -3.41 6.95
C VAL A 244 -25.52 -4.12 6.29
N ILE A 245 -25.32 -4.78 5.14
CA ILE A 245 -26.38 -5.49 4.42
C ILE A 245 -26.95 -6.65 5.23
N SER A 246 -26.12 -7.38 6.01
CA SER A 246 -26.57 -8.42 6.92
C SER A 246 -27.55 -7.87 7.97
N VAL A 247 -27.19 -6.76 8.61
CA VAL A 247 -28.06 -6.08 9.59
C VAL A 247 -29.36 -5.59 8.92
N LEU A 248 -29.27 -4.99 7.74
CA LEU A 248 -30.44 -4.57 6.97
C LEU A 248 -31.34 -5.76 6.59
N SER A 249 -30.77 -6.91 6.26
CA SER A 249 -31.51 -8.14 5.92
C SER A 249 -32.30 -8.66 7.12
N GLU A 250 -31.67 -8.75 8.28
CA GLU A 250 -32.31 -9.15 9.54
C GLU A 250 -33.51 -8.26 9.89
N ASN A 251 -33.47 -7.00 9.47
CA ASN A 251 -34.54 -6.01 9.72
C ASN A 251 -35.47 -5.75 8.51
N ARG A 252 -35.39 -6.56 7.42
CA ARG A 252 -36.21 -6.44 6.20
C ARG A 252 -36.06 -5.07 5.47
N MET A 253 -34.86 -4.52 5.51
CA MET A 253 -34.51 -3.20 4.92
C MET A 253 -33.65 -3.32 3.66
N VAL A 254 -33.21 -4.52 3.27
CA VAL A 254 -32.42 -4.74 2.03
C VAL A 254 -33.15 -4.16 0.82
N GLY A 255 -32.43 -3.48 -0.04
CA GLY A 255 -32.94 -2.81 -1.25
C GLY A 255 -33.58 -1.45 -0.99
N LYS A 256 -34.02 -1.14 0.23
CA LYS A 256 -34.53 0.18 0.62
C LYS A 256 -33.39 1.14 0.91
N THR A 257 -32.36 0.68 1.60
CA THR A 257 -31.12 1.41 1.86
C THR A 257 -30.08 1.07 0.78
N LYS A 258 -29.47 2.08 0.19
CA LYS A 258 -28.40 1.90 -0.81
C LYS A 258 -27.05 1.79 -0.12
N VAL A 259 -26.30 0.74 -0.42
CA VAL A 259 -25.00 0.45 0.22
C VAL A 259 -23.93 0.36 -0.86
N THR A 260 -22.79 1.02 -0.62
CA THR A 260 -21.60 0.89 -1.49
C THR A 260 -20.40 0.41 -0.66
N GLY A 261 -19.41 -0.13 -1.35
CA GLY A 261 -18.13 -0.56 -0.76
C GLY A 261 -16.96 -0.35 -1.72
N GLN A 262 -15.84 -0.97 -1.44
CA GLN A 262 -14.69 -1.04 -2.34
C GLN A 262 -14.01 -2.41 -2.24
N ASP A 263 -13.12 -2.69 -3.17
CA ASP A 263 -12.28 -3.85 -3.42
C ASP A 263 -12.88 -4.86 -4.40
N ALA A 264 -14.16 -4.74 -4.76
CA ALA A 264 -14.86 -5.62 -5.69
C ALA A 264 -14.71 -7.11 -5.31
N GLU A 265 -14.85 -7.42 -4.01
CA GLU A 265 -14.84 -8.80 -3.51
C GLU A 265 -15.88 -9.64 -4.26
N LEU A 266 -15.61 -10.95 -4.44
CA LEU A 266 -16.54 -11.83 -5.18
C LEU A 266 -17.95 -11.78 -4.60
N ALA A 267 -18.07 -11.84 -3.27
CA ALA A 267 -19.37 -11.75 -2.57
C ALA A 267 -20.06 -10.40 -2.81
N ALA A 268 -19.30 -9.29 -2.91
CA ALA A 268 -19.87 -8.00 -3.25
C ALA A 268 -20.36 -7.92 -4.69
N CYS A 269 -19.60 -8.46 -5.64
CA CYS A 269 -20.03 -8.55 -7.03
C CYS A 269 -21.31 -9.41 -7.19
N GLN A 270 -21.45 -10.49 -6.41
CA GLN A 270 -22.66 -11.30 -6.35
C GLN A 270 -23.83 -10.47 -5.79
N ARG A 271 -23.65 -9.77 -4.67
CA ARG A 271 -24.67 -8.88 -4.08
C ARG A 271 -25.10 -7.74 -5.01
N ILE A 272 -24.17 -7.23 -5.83
CA ILE A 272 -24.49 -6.23 -6.86
C ILE A 272 -25.32 -6.85 -7.97
N ALA A 273 -24.96 -8.05 -8.43
CA ALA A 273 -25.75 -8.79 -9.45
C ALA A 273 -27.14 -9.14 -8.95
N GLU A 274 -27.31 -9.43 -7.66
CA GLU A 274 -28.59 -9.74 -6.98
C GLU A 274 -29.38 -8.47 -6.60
N GLY A 275 -28.76 -7.28 -6.58
CA GLY A 275 -29.38 -6.01 -6.22
C GLY A 275 -29.43 -5.69 -4.72
N SER A 276 -28.73 -6.43 -3.87
CA SER A 276 -28.66 -6.19 -2.41
C SER A 276 -27.55 -5.21 -2.03
N GLN A 277 -26.50 -5.08 -2.82
CA GLN A 277 -25.48 -4.00 -2.78
C GLN A 277 -25.62 -3.14 -4.03
N PHE A 278 -25.48 -1.82 -3.90
CA PHE A 278 -25.68 -0.91 -5.02
C PHE A 278 -24.45 -0.82 -5.93
N ALA A 279 -23.26 -0.68 -5.34
CA ALA A 279 -22.02 -0.56 -6.07
C ALA A 279 -20.80 -0.97 -5.22
N THR A 280 -19.68 -1.18 -5.88
CA THR A 280 -18.35 -1.27 -5.26
C THR A 280 -17.33 -0.51 -6.10
N ILE A 281 -16.17 -0.24 -5.54
CA ILE A 281 -15.03 0.32 -6.28
C ILE A 281 -14.03 -0.79 -6.55
N TYR A 282 -13.83 -1.10 -7.83
CA TYR A 282 -12.82 -2.03 -8.28
C TYR A 282 -11.45 -1.35 -8.31
N LYS A 283 -10.50 -1.98 -7.68
CA LYS A 283 -9.08 -1.63 -7.71
C LYS A 283 -8.33 -2.72 -8.47
N PRO A 284 -7.79 -2.44 -9.69
CA PRO A 284 -7.05 -3.44 -10.47
C PRO A 284 -5.74 -3.88 -9.76
N ILE A 285 -5.85 -4.81 -8.82
CA ILE A 285 -4.77 -5.25 -7.92
C ILE A 285 -3.56 -5.75 -8.71
N ASP A 286 -3.79 -6.54 -9.76
CA ASP A 286 -2.70 -7.09 -10.57
C ASP A 286 -1.85 -5.99 -11.23
N ALA A 287 -2.47 -4.88 -11.65
CA ALA A 287 -1.76 -3.73 -12.20
C ALA A 287 -0.92 -3.00 -11.13
N LEU A 288 -1.45 -2.86 -9.90
CA LEU A 288 -0.73 -2.29 -8.77
C LEU A 288 0.47 -3.16 -8.40
N ALA A 289 0.26 -4.46 -8.24
CA ALA A 289 1.27 -5.43 -7.84
C ALA A 289 2.41 -5.53 -8.87
N LEU A 290 2.07 -5.61 -10.16
CA LEU A 290 3.05 -5.63 -11.26
C LEU A 290 3.92 -4.37 -11.26
N LYS A 291 3.30 -3.19 -11.13
CA LYS A 291 4.00 -1.91 -11.09
C LYS A 291 4.90 -1.79 -9.86
N ALA A 292 4.40 -2.19 -8.69
CA ALA A 292 5.15 -2.17 -7.44
C ALA A 292 6.34 -3.14 -7.47
N ALA A 293 6.17 -4.36 -8.00
CA ALA A 293 7.26 -5.30 -8.16
C ALA A 293 8.37 -4.74 -9.07
N GLY A 294 7.99 -4.11 -10.20
CA GLY A 294 8.94 -3.43 -11.08
C GLY A 294 9.72 -2.33 -10.35
N PHE A 295 9.03 -1.49 -9.59
CA PHE A 295 9.68 -0.44 -8.79
C PHE A 295 10.58 -1.01 -7.69
N ALA A 296 10.17 -2.09 -7.02
CA ALA A 296 11.00 -2.73 -6.00
C ALA A 296 12.31 -3.26 -6.60
N VAL A 297 12.26 -3.87 -7.78
CA VAL A 297 13.46 -4.34 -8.50
C VAL A 297 14.35 -3.16 -8.92
N MET A 298 13.80 -2.08 -9.47
CA MET A 298 14.53 -0.85 -9.78
C MET A 298 15.22 -0.28 -8.54
N MET A 299 14.51 -0.20 -7.40
CA MET A 299 15.05 0.28 -6.12
C MET A 299 16.20 -0.60 -5.63
N ALA A 300 16.11 -1.92 -5.79
CA ALA A 300 17.17 -2.86 -5.44
C ALA A 300 18.45 -2.63 -6.26
N HIS A 301 18.30 -2.20 -7.51
CA HIS A 301 19.43 -1.84 -8.40
C HIS A 301 19.90 -0.38 -8.20
N GLY A 302 19.29 0.38 -7.28
CA GLY A 302 19.61 1.79 -7.04
C GLY A 302 19.15 2.73 -8.14
N GLU A 303 18.20 2.29 -8.96
CA GLU A 303 17.59 3.10 -10.00
C GLU A 303 16.56 4.07 -9.43
N LYS A 304 16.33 5.18 -10.14
CA LYS A 304 15.34 6.17 -9.74
C LYS A 304 13.96 5.80 -10.29
N ILE A 305 12.96 6.03 -9.46
CA ILE A 305 11.55 5.92 -9.87
C ILE A 305 11.07 7.29 -10.32
N ASP A 306 10.49 7.37 -11.51
CA ASP A 306 9.80 8.56 -11.99
C ASP A 306 8.41 8.62 -11.35
N TYR A 307 8.04 9.84 -10.91
CA TYR A 307 6.74 10.10 -10.27
C TYR A 307 6.25 11.50 -10.62
N ASP A 308 4.93 11.64 -10.75
CA ASP A 308 4.29 12.93 -11.08
C ASP A 308 3.82 13.68 -9.83
N ASN A 309 3.51 12.95 -8.75
CA ASN A 309 2.87 13.49 -7.56
C ASN A 309 3.67 13.19 -6.29
N LYS A 310 3.41 14.01 -5.27
CA LYS A 310 3.88 13.77 -3.89
C LYS A 310 2.70 13.83 -2.94
N ILE A 311 2.81 13.04 -1.87
CA ILE A 311 1.87 13.07 -0.75
C ILE A 311 2.61 13.47 0.53
N ASP A 312 1.91 14.13 1.43
CA ASP A 312 2.40 14.44 2.77
C ASP A 312 2.27 13.21 3.66
N ASP A 313 3.37 12.74 4.26
CA ASP A 313 3.36 11.62 5.20
C ASP A 313 3.21 12.08 6.67
N GLY A 314 2.88 13.35 6.89
CA GLY A 314 2.83 14.02 8.19
C GLY A 314 4.10 14.84 8.48
N ARG A 315 5.25 14.45 7.95
CA ARG A 315 6.53 15.16 8.14
C ARG A 315 7.28 15.42 6.84
N TYR A 316 7.10 14.58 5.85
CA TYR A 316 7.83 14.64 4.59
C TYR A 316 6.86 14.61 3.41
N LYS A 317 7.31 15.14 2.27
CA LYS A 317 6.63 14.99 0.99
C LYS A 317 7.28 13.85 0.22
N VAL A 318 6.64 12.69 0.21
CA VAL A 318 7.15 11.46 -0.42
C VAL A 318 6.59 11.28 -1.83
N PRO A 319 7.34 10.64 -2.76
CA PRO A 319 6.84 10.28 -4.07
C PRO A 319 5.57 9.45 -3.96
N TYR A 320 4.55 9.78 -4.76
CA TYR A 320 3.26 9.12 -4.74
C TYR A 320 2.84 8.70 -6.14
N ILE A 321 2.56 7.42 -6.30
CA ILE A 321 2.02 6.82 -7.52
C ILE A 321 0.60 6.36 -7.22
N ALA A 322 -0.38 7.01 -7.82
CA ALA A 322 -1.81 6.68 -7.67
C ALA A 322 -2.34 6.00 -8.93
N LEU A 323 -2.91 4.82 -8.78
CA LEU A 323 -3.64 4.13 -9.83
C LEU A 323 -5.13 4.51 -9.78
N GLU A 324 -5.78 4.47 -10.94
CA GLU A 324 -7.19 4.82 -11.07
C GLU A 324 -8.11 3.72 -10.52
N PRO A 325 -9.01 4.05 -9.58
CA PRO A 325 -10.09 3.16 -9.17
C PRO A 325 -11.28 3.23 -10.15
N ILE A 326 -12.07 2.17 -10.22
CA ILE A 326 -13.16 2.01 -11.17
C ILE A 326 -14.47 1.73 -10.43
N LEU A 327 -15.50 2.54 -10.66
CA LEU A 327 -16.85 2.28 -10.13
C LEU A 327 -17.47 1.05 -10.81
N VAL A 328 -17.97 0.12 -10.02
CA VAL A 328 -18.66 -1.10 -10.48
C VAL A 328 -20.08 -1.11 -9.96
N THR A 329 -21.03 -1.19 -10.89
CA THR A 329 -22.46 -1.33 -10.67
C THR A 329 -22.97 -2.57 -11.40
N ALA A 330 -24.23 -2.93 -11.23
CA ALA A 330 -24.84 -4.04 -11.98
C ALA A 330 -24.69 -3.90 -13.51
N GLN A 331 -24.64 -2.66 -14.03
CA GLN A 331 -24.49 -2.38 -15.46
C GLN A 331 -23.04 -2.54 -15.95
N THR A 332 -22.06 -2.44 -15.06
CA THR A 332 -20.64 -2.42 -15.44
C THR A 332 -19.86 -3.66 -15.01
N LEU A 333 -20.47 -4.63 -14.29
CA LEU A 333 -19.81 -5.89 -13.89
C LEU A 333 -19.12 -6.58 -15.07
N GLU A 334 -19.83 -6.71 -16.21
CA GLU A 334 -19.30 -7.40 -17.40
C GLU A 334 -18.09 -6.67 -18.03
N SER A 335 -18.14 -5.35 -18.08
CA SER A 335 -17.13 -4.52 -18.74
C SER A 335 -15.95 -4.18 -17.84
N THR A 336 -15.98 -4.56 -16.58
CA THR A 336 -14.94 -4.30 -15.57
C THR A 336 -14.38 -5.62 -15.02
N VAL A 337 -14.83 -6.06 -13.86
CA VAL A 337 -14.28 -7.21 -13.12
C VAL A 337 -14.30 -8.53 -13.90
N ILE A 338 -15.31 -8.74 -14.76
CA ILE A 338 -15.39 -9.96 -15.59
C ILE A 338 -14.45 -9.85 -16.78
N LYS A 339 -14.47 -8.73 -17.48
CA LYS A 339 -13.59 -8.48 -18.64
C LYS A 339 -12.11 -8.61 -18.25
N ASP A 340 -11.74 -8.12 -17.08
CA ASP A 340 -10.35 -8.16 -16.58
C ASP A 340 -9.99 -9.52 -15.96
N ALA A 341 -10.90 -10.52 -16.03
CA ALA A 341 -10.76 -11.83 -15.39
C ALA A 341 -10.46 -11.74 -13.88
N PHE A 342 -10.91 -10.67 -13.23
CA PHE A 342 -10.80 -10.52 -11.79
C PHE A 342 -11.69 -11.53 -11.08
N HIS A 343 -12.93 -11.73 -11.58
CA HIS A 343 -13.82 -12.83 -11.24
C HIS A 343 -14.39 -13.45 -12.49
N THR A 344 -14.77 -14.75 -12.39
CA THR A 344 -15.45 -15.42 -13.49
C THR A 344 -16.91 -14.98 -13.57
N ARG A 345 -17.47 -14.96 -14.78
CA ARG A 345 -18.88 -14.66 -14.97
C ARG A 345 -19.79 -15.63 -14.22
N GLU A 346 -19.41 -16.92 -14.19
CA GLU A 346 -20.17 -17.98 -13.52
C GLU A 346 -20.22 -17.74 -12.01
N ASP A 347 -19.12 -17.32 -11.41
CA ASP A 347 -19.08 -17.05 -9.97
C ASP A 347 -19.90 -15.79 -9.62
N VAL A 348 -19.76 -14.70 -10.37
CA VAL A 348 -20.50 -13.45 -10.12
C VAL A 348 -22.01 -13.65 -10.21
N TYR A 349 -22.50 -14.36 -11.22
CA TYR A 349 -23.95 -14.56 -11.45
C TYR A 349 -24.49 -15.89 -10.90
N ARG A 350 -23.76 -16.57 -10.01
CA ARG A 350 -24.11 -17.89 -9.47
C ARG A 350 -25.55 -17.96 -8.95
N ASN A 351 -26.01 -16.94 -8.28
CA ASN A 351 -27.31 -16.90 -7.61
C ASN A 351 -28.39 -16.17 -8.43
N VAL A 352 -28.03 -15.57 -9.55
CA VAL A 352 -28.98 -14.86 -10.41
C VAL A 352 -29.65 -15.86 -11.33
N LYS A 353 -30.97 -16.06 -11.16
CA LYS A 353 -31.75 -16.89 -12.08
C LYS A 353 -31.73 -16.28 -13.47
N ARG A 354 -31.28 -17.06 -14.44
CA ARG A 354 -31.34 -16.72 -15.89
C ARG A 354 -32.75 -16.75 -16.38
#